data_ecb0bf083a7c87b2810e3e0de310508d
#
_entry.id   ecb0bf083a7c87b2810e3e0de310508d
#
_cell.length_a   1.000
_cell.length_b   1.000
_cell.length_c   1.000
_cell.angle_alpha   90.00
_cell.angle_beta   90.00
_cell.angle_gamma   90.00
#
_symmetry.space_group_name_H-M   'P 1'
#
loop_
_entity.id
_entity.type
_entity.pdbx_description
1 polymer ?
#
loop_
_entity_poly.entity_id
_entity_poly.type
_entity_poly.pdbx_seq_one_letter_code
_entity_poly.pdbx_strand_id
1 'polypeptide(L)'
;YNVFGKNFIHIFIIMSLMSPPFIGAYSWIMLFGRAGLVTKAFANIGIHLPSIYGKLGIILVFTFKLFPYVYLYTSGAMGSIDSSIEEAAENLGSNKLRRLWTITLPVVAPSIAAGAIMVFMTSLADFGTPMLIGEGYMVLPVLVYNEYMSEIGGNAHLASALSVVVVLCSTTVLLIQKYFVSRKNYVMTAMRPPKEEVLHGAKRVVVTLPVLLVTLIGIMPQIVVIVSSFIKCDFTGFKKGFSFDSYVTIFNRLWTNIRNTFVFSSVAIVFIIILGMLISYIVVRQKGLAGQLMDLLIMFPFVIPGAVLGISLIVAFNKQPVILTGTAAIMIIAFIVRKLPYTVRSGSAFLQQMDVSVEEASISLGVSPMKTFFHVTARLMAPGILSGAILSWITCINELSSSVMLYGGKTSTISVAIYTEVVRNSFGTA
;
A
#
# COMPACT_ATOMS: atom_id res chain seq x y z
N TYR A 1 4.02 -25.62 -4.06
CA TYR A 1 3.99 -26.29 -5.37
C TYR A 1 4.88 -25.60 -6.38
N ASN A 2 5.52 -26.39 -7.25
CA ASN A 2 6.28 -25.88 -8.41
C ASN A 2 5.31 -25.53 -9.56
N VAL A 3 4.78 -24.31 -9.55
CA VAL A 3 3.94 -23.76 -10.65
C VAL A 3 4.81 -23.19 -11.79
N PHE A 4 4.28 -23.19 -13.02
CA PHE A 4 4.98 -22.57 -14.14
C PHE A 4 5.21 -21.07 -13.90
N GLY A 5 6.45 -20.61 -14.06
CA GLY A 5 6.79 -19.19 -13.94
C GLY A 5 6.64 -18.63 -12.53
N LYS A 6 6.80 -19.42 -11.46
CA LYS A 6 6.62 -19.01 -10.05
C LYS A 6 7.23 -17.65 -9.73
N ASN A 7 8.47 -17.39 -10.16
CA ASN A 7 9.16 -16.13 -9.90
C ASN A 7 8.53 -14.96 -10.64
N PHE A 8 8.11 -15.16 -11.91
CA PHE A 8 7.40 -14.13 -12.67
C PHE A 8 6.02 -13.84 -12.06
N ILE A 9 5.28 -14.87 -11.68
CA ILE A 9 3.99 -14.73 -11.00
C ILE A 9 4.15 -13.92 -9.72
N HIS A 10 5.16 -14.24 -8.92
CA HIS A 10 5.45 -13.49 -7.68
C HIS A 10 5.75 -12.01 -7.95
N ILE A 11 6.60 -11.73 -8.94
CA ILE A 11 6.93 -10.35 -9.34
C ILE A 11 5.67 -9.61 -9.83
N PHE A 12 4.85 -10.24 -10.68
CA PHE A 12 3.63 -9.63 -11.21
C PHE A 12 2.58 -9.36 -10.13
N ILE A 13 2.44 -10.24 -9.15
CA ILE A 13 1.58 -10.01 -8.00
C ILE A 13 2.07 -8.78 -7.21
N ILE A 14 3.37 -8.65 -6.97
CA ILE A 14 3.93 -7.47 -6.27
C ILE A 14 3.73 -6.20 -7.11
N MET A 15 3.98 -6.28 -8.41
CA MET A 15 3.78 -5.14 -9.32
C MET A 15 2.35 -4.64 -9.34
N SER A 16 1.35 -5.52 -9.12
CA SER A 16 -0.05 -5.09 -9.06
C SER A 16 -0.36 -4.12 -7.91
N LEU A 17 0.42 -4.14 -6.81
CA LEU A 17 0.33 -3.17 -5.71
C LEU A 17 0.88 -1.78 -6.07
N MET A 18 1.76 -1.71 -7.07
CA MET A 18 2.48 -0.47 -7.40
C MET A 18 1.65 0.48 -8.28
N SER A 19 0.43 0.08 -8.66
CA SER A 19 -0.44 0.94 -9.46
C SER A 19 -0.88 2.17 -8.66
N PRO A 20 -0.64 3.40 -9.17
CA PRO A 20 -1.18 4.60 -8.55
C PRO A 20 -2.71 4.52 -8.43
N PRO A 21 -3.31 5.00 -7.32
CA PRO A 21 -4.72 4.76 -7.01
C PRO A 21 -5.69 5.13 -8.12
N PHE A 22 -5.54 6.30 -8.73
CA PHE A 22 -6.42 6.77 -9.80
C PHE A 22 -6.20 6.04 -11.13
N ILE A 23 -4.96 5.80 -11.50
CA ILE A 23 -4.63 5.11 -12.76
C ILE A 23 -5.17 3.68 -12.73
N GLY A 24 -4.97 2.98 -11.60
CA GLY A 24 -5.52 1.64 -11.42
C GLY A 24 -7.05 1.62 -11.61
N ALA A 25 -7.77 2.50 -10.92
CA ALA A 25 -9.22 2.59 -11.04
C ALA A 25 -9.68 2.97 -12.45
N TYR A 26 -9.00 3.93 -13.09
CA TYR A 26 -9.30 4.35 -14.44
C TYR A 26 -9.07 3.23 -15.47
N SER A 27 -8.02 2.45 -15.32
CA SER A 27 -7.76 1.29 -16.19
C SER A 27 -8.88 0.25 -16.12
N TRP A 28 -9.47 0.04 -14.93
CA TRP A 28 -10.65 -0.80 -14.77
C TRP A 28 -11.86 -0.23 -15.52
N ILE A 29 -12.04 1.10 -15.53
CA ILE A 29 -13.08 1.77 -16.32
C ILE A 29 -12.83 1.60 -17.81
N MET A 30 -11.59 1.71 -18.28
CA MET A 30 -11.24 1.45 -19.69
C MET A 30 -11.54 0.02 -20.13
N LEU A 31 -11.40 -0.96 -19.23
CA LEU A 31 -11.69 -2.35 -19.52
C LEU A 31 -13.18 -2.68 -19.43
N PHE A 32 -13.82 -2.34 -18.33
CA PHE A 32 -15.14 -2.80 -17.93
C PHE A 32 -16.19 -1.68 -17.81
N GLY A 33 -15.83 -0.43 -18.11
CA GLY A 33 -16.78 0.68 -18.14
C GLY A 33 -17.83 0.51 -19.24
N ARG A 34 -18.80 1.44 -19.32
CA ARG A 34 -19.89 1.40 -20.32
C ARG A 34 -19.38 1.28 -21.76
N ALA A 35 -18.26 1.93 -22.08
CA ALA A 35 -17.60 1.86 -23.38
C ALA A 35 -16.29 1.05 -23.34
N GLY A 36 -16.10 0.23 -22.30
CA GLY A 36 -14.87 -0.51 -22.04
C GLY A 36 -14.59 -1.58 -23.10
N LEU A 37 -13.31 -1.89 -23.29
CA LEU A 37 -12.86 -2.86 -24.30
C LEU A 37 -13.46 -4.25 -24.07
N VAL A 38 -13.43 -4.74 -22.82
CA VAL A 38 -13.97 -6.06 -22.48
C VAL A 38 -15.48 -6.05 -22.55
N THR A 39 -16.14 -4.97 -22.05
CA THR A 39 -17.59 -4.82 -22.12
C THR A 39 -18.09 -4.87 -23.56
N LYS A 40 -17.43 -4.17 -24.51
CA LYS A 40 -17.77 -4.20 -25.93
C LYS A 40 -17.52 -5.58 -26.55
N ALA A 41 -16.41 -6.22 -26.20
CA ALA A 41 -16.09 -7.57 -26.74
C ALA A 41 -17.15 -8.60 -26.33
N PHE A 42 -17.61 -8.57 -25.08
CA PHE A 42 -18.68 -9.45 -24.59
C PHE A 42 -20.05 -9.09 -25.16
N ALA A 43 -20.36 -7.78 -25.30
CA ALA A 43 -21.60 -7.34 -25.93
C ALA A 43 -21.71 -7.81 -27.39
N ASN A 44 -20.59 -7.87 -28.14
CA ASN A 44 -20.58 -8.37 -29.52
C ASN A 44 -20.93 -9.86 -29.64
N ILE A 45 -20.78 -10.64 -28.58
CA ILE A 45 -21.16 -12.06 -28.51
C ILE A 45 -22.48 -12.27 -27.73
N GLY A 46 -23.23 -11.17 -27.48
CA GLY A 46 -24.52 -11.22 -26.82
C GLY A 46 -24.48 -11.33 -25.29
N ILE A 47 -23.33 -11.20 -24.66
CA ILE A 47 -23.18 -11.27 -23.20
C ILE A 47 -23.10 -9.85 -22.63
N HIS A 48 -24.07 -9.49 -21.80
CA HIS A 48 -24.07 -8.22 -21.09
C HIS A 48 -23.42 -8.37 -19.71
N LEU A 49 -22.24 -7.75 -19.54
CA LEU A 49 -21.54 -7.73 -18.25
C LEU A 49 -22.22 -6.75 -17.29
N PRO A 50 -22.23 -7.04 -15.98
CA PRO A 50 -22.72 -6.10 -14.98
C PRO A 50 -21.86 -4.83 -14.98
N SER A 51 -22.48 -3.70 -14.61
CA SER A 51 -21.77 -2.41 -14.51
C SER A 51 -20.66 -2.48 -13.48
N ILE A 52 -19.46 -1.99 -13.86
CA ILE A 52 -18.35 -1.80 -12.92
C ILE A 52 -18.57 -0.61 -11.98
N TYR A 53 -19.52 0.26 -12.28
CA TYR A 53 -19.81 1.41 -11.44
C TYR A 53 -20.64 1.04 -10.21
N GLY A 54 -20.43 1.78 -9.12
CA GLY A 54 -21.12 1.59 -7.85
C GLY A 54 -20.46 0.55 -6.93
N LYS A 55 -21.21 0.06 -5.96
CA LYS A 55 -20.74 -0.80 -4.86
C LYS A 55 -19.98 -2.05 -5.34
N LEU A 56 -20.56 -2.77 -6.30
CA LEU A 56 -19.95 -4.03 -6.78
C LEU A 56 -18.62 -3.80 -7.48
N GLY A 57 -18.50 -2.73 -8.27
CA GLY A 57 -17.25 -2.38 -8.93
C GLY A 57 -16.15 -1.99 -7.94
N ILE A 58 -16.49 -1.21 -6.91
CA ILE A 58 -15.54 -0.86 -5.84
C ILE A 58 -15.00 -2.13 -5.19
N ILE A 59 -15.86 -3.09 -4.82
CA ILE A 59 -15.46 -4.36 -4.20
C ILE A 59 -14.56 -5.17 -5.14
N LEU A 60 -14.94 -5.28 -6.41
CA LEU A 60 -14.17 -6.01 -7.42
C LEU A 60 -12.76 -5.41 -7.59
N VAL A 61 -12.68 -4.10 -7.77
CA VAL A 61 -11.40 -3.41 -7.97
C VAL A 61 -10.53 -3.52 -6.73
N PHE A 62 -11.07 -3.34 -5.52
CA PHE A 62 -10.31 -3.54 -4.30
C PHE A 62 -9.84 -4.97 -4.12
N THR A 63 -10.64 -5.96 -4.48
CA THR A 63 -10.26 -7.37 -4.42
C THR A 63 -9.00 -7.62 -5.26
N PHE A 64 -8.99 -7.21 -6.53
CA PHE A 64 -7.84 -7.44 -7.41
C PHE A 64 -6.66 -6.49 -7.18
N LYS A 65 -6.87 -5.34 -6.58
CA LYS A 65 -5.81 -4.40 -6.21
C LYS A 65 -5.10 -4.80 -4.91
N LEU A 66 -5.85 -5.34 -3.93
CA LEU A 66 -5.35 -5.51 -2.57
C LEU A 66 -5.07 -6.96 -2.17
N PHE A 67 -5.49 -7.97 -2.97
CA PHE A 67 -5.19 -9.39 -2.66
C PHE A 67 -3.68 -9.67 -2.47
N PRO A 68 -2.75 -8.94 -3.12
CA PRO A 68 -1.34 -9.18 -2.91
C PRO A 68 -0.87 -8.97 -1.47
N TYR A 69 -1.55 -8.14 -0.68
CA TYR A 69 -1.23 -8.03 0.75
C TYR A 69 -1.43 -9.37 1.46
N VAL A 70 -2.61 -9.99 1.28
CA VAL A 70 -2.87 -11.31 1.88
C VAL A 70 -1.90 -12.36 1.35
N TYR A 71 -1.63 -12.33 0.05
CA TYR A 71 -0.66 -13.23 -0.57
C TYR A 71 0.73 -13.11 0.05
N LEU A 72 1.26 -11.89 0.21
CA LEU A 72 2.60 -11.65 0.76
C LEU A 72 2.71 -12.09 2.22
N TYR A 73 1.73 -11.74 3.05
CA TYR A 73 1.73 -12.15 4.45
C TYR A 73 1.61 -13.67 4.59
N THR A 74 0.74 -14.30 3.80
CA THR A 74 0.53 -15.74 3.84
C THR A 74 1.72 -16.51 3.29
N SER A 75 2.28 -16.10 2.15
CA SER A 75 3.43 -16.77 1.54
C SER A 75 4.69 -16.65 2.40
N GLY A 76 4.90 -15.48 3.04
CA GLY A 76 5.98 -15.30 4.00
C GLY A 76 5.85 -16.25 5.21
N ALA A 77 4.65 -16.34 5.79
CA ALA A 77 4.39 -17.23 6.90
C ALA A 77 4.53 -18.72 6.51
N MET A 78 4.04 -19.10 5.33
CA MET A 78 4.21 -20.47 4.83
C MET A 78 5.69 -20.84 4.65
N GLY A 79 6.53 -19.90 4.25
CA GLY A 79 7.97 -20.12 4.12
C GLY A 79 8.69 -20.34 5.46
N SER A 80 8.09 -19.96 6.58
CA SER A 80 8.65 -20.12 7.93
C SER A 80 8.12 -21.35 8.69
N ILE A 81 7.23 -22.15 8.09
CA ILE A 81 6.74 -23.40 8.69
C ILE A 81 7.86 -24.45 8.63
N ASP A 82 8.09 -25.15 9.74
CA ASP A 82 8.99 -26.30 9.76
C ASP A 82 8.35 -27.53 9.13
N SER A 83 9.01 -28.12 8.12
CA SER A 83 8.53 -29.29 7.40
C SER A 83 8.35 -30.51 8.29
N SER A 84 9.05 -30.57 9.43
CA SER A 84 8.96 -31.67 10.37
C SER A 84 7.56 -31.89 10.94
N ILE A 85 6.78 -30.80 11.09
CA ILE A 85 5.41 -30.86 11.61
C ILE A 85 4.48 -31.54 10.59
N GLU A 86 4.63 -31.20 9.30
CA GLU A 86 3.86 -31.84 8.23
C GLU A 86 4.28 -33.29 8.02
N GLU A 87 5.58 -33.61 8.11
CA GLU A 87 6.12 -34.96 8.03
C GLU A 87 5.63 -35.83 9.20
N ALA A 88 5.62 -35.31 10.43
CA ALA A 88 5.09 -36.01 11.59
C ALA A 88 3.60 -36.34 11.44
N ALA A 89 2.80 -35.40 10.95
CA ALA A 89 1.38 -35.64 10.70
C ALA A 89 1.15 -36.66 9.56
N GLU A 90 2.01 -36.69 8.55
CA GLU A 90 1.99 -37.69 7.49
C GLU A 90 2.27 -39.10 8.03
N ASN A 91 3.29 -39.22 8.88
CA ASN A 91 3.62 -40.48 9.55
C ASN A 91 2.49 -41.01 10.45
N LEU A 92 1.65 -40.10 10.98
CA LEU A 92 0.44 -40.43 11.74
C LEU A 92 -0.77 -40.71 10.83
N GLY A 93 -0.58 -40.84 9.51
CA GLY A 93 -1.63 -41.21 8.55
C GLY A 93 -2.55 -40.05 8.14
N SER A 94 -2.20 -38.81 8.42
CA SER A 94 -3.00 -37.65 7.99
C SER A 94 -2.85 -37.42 6.50
N ASN A 95 -3.97 -37.34 5.76
CA ASN A 95 -3.93 -37.01 4.34
C ASN A 95 -3.65 -35.50 4.11
N LYS A 96 -3.26 -35.12 2.87
CA LYS A 96 -2.87 -33.75 2.51
C LYS A 96 -3.94 -32.71 2.82
N LEU A 97 -5.21 -33.00 2.53
CA LEU A 97 -6.31 -32.09 2.77
C LEU A 97 -6.53 -31.85 4.26
N ARG A 98 -6.47 -32.93 5.06
CA ARG A 98 -6.58 -32.85 6.53
C ARG A 98 -5.41 -32.04 7.12
N ARG A 99 -4.17 -32.26 6.67
CA ARG A 99 -3.00 -31.47 7.10
C ARG A 99 -3.18 -29.98 6.79
N LEU A 100 -3.66 -29.68 5.59
CA LEU A 100 -3.92 -28.28 5.20
C LEU A 100 -4.89 -27.60 6.18
N TRP A 101 -6.01 -28.24 6.52
CA TRP A 101 -7.03 -27.64 7.38
C TRP A 101 -6.70 -27.67 8.87
N THR A 102 -6.00 -28.72 9.35
CA THR A 102 -5.75 -28.92 10.80
C THR A 102 -4.40 -28.39 11.26
N ILE A 103 -3.42 -28.22 10.37
CA ILE A 103 -2.06 -27.79 10.70
C ILE A 103 -1.69 -26.52 9.95
N THR A 104 -1.58 -26.57 8.63
CA THR A 104 -1.04 -25.48 7.83
C THR A 104 -1.90 -24.21 7.96
N LEU A 105 -3.21 -24.31 7.75
CA LEU A 105 -4.12 -23.17 7.82
C LEU A 105 -4.20 -22.53 9.22
N PRO A 106 -4.34 -23.27 10.33
CA PRO A 106 -4.29 -22.69 11.67
C PRO A 106 -2.97 -22.00 12.02
N VAL A 107 -1.84 -22.53 11.54
CA VAL A 107 -0.51 -21.93 11.78
C VAL A 107 -0.36 -20.62 11.01
N VAL A 108 -0.84 -20.52 9.76
CA VAL A 108 -0.75 -19.31 8.97
C VAL A 108 -1.93 -18.35 9.18
N ALA A 109 -2.98 -18.75 9.87
CA ALA A 109 -4.18 -17.94 10.11
C ALA A 109 -3.89 -16.54 10.71
N PRO A 110 -2.96 -16.36 11.66
CA PRO A 110 -2.60 -15.04 12.16
C PRO A 110 -2.03 -14.13 11.06
N SER A 111 -1.23 -14.68 10.13
CA SER A 111 -0.65 -13.94 9.02
C SER A 111 -1.69 -13.61 7.94
N ILE A 112 -2.62 -14.53 7.68
CA ILE A 112 -3.79 -14.26 6.82
C ILE A 112 -4.62 -13.14 7.43
N ALA A 113 -4.90 -13.18 8.73
CA ALA A 113 -5.64 -12.14 9.43
C ALA A 113 -4.91 -10.78 9.38
N ALA A 114 -3.58 -10.77 9.56
CA ALA A 114 -2.77 -9.57 9.42
C ALA A 114 -2.87 -8.99 8.00
N GLY A 115 -2.76 -9.82 6.96
CA GLY A 115 -2.96 -9.41 5.56
C GLY A 115 -4.37 -8.87 5.31
N ALA A 116 -5.41 -9.54 5.82
CA ALA A 116 -6.80 -9.12 5.68
C ALA A 116 -7.06 -7.74 6.34
N ILE A 117 -6.45 -7.49 7.47
CA ILE A 117 -6.56 -6.19 8.15
C ILE A 117 -5.82 -5.11 7.38
N MET A 118 -4.65 -5.42 6.79
CA MET A 118 -3.98 -4.49 5.87
C MET A 118 -4.86 -4.13 4.67
N VAL A 119 -5.57 -5.11 4.09
CA VAL A 119 -6.56 -4.86 3.04
C VAL A 119 -7.68 -3.95 3.54
N PHE A 120 -8.25 -4.24 4.71
CA PHE A 120 -9.31 -3.42 5.31
C PHE A 120 -8.85 -1.97 5.54
N MET A 121 -7.69 -1.78 6.17
CA MET A 121 -7.15 -0.45 6.46
C MET A 121 -6.85 0.33 5.17
N THR A 122 -6.26 -0.33 4.17
CA THR A 122 -5.94 0.30 2.89
C THR A 122 -7.19 0.66 2.10
N SER A 123 -8.21 -0.21 2.09
CA SER A 123 -9.49 0.06 1.42
C SER A 123 -10.29 1.17 2.10
N LEU A 124 -10.29 1.22 3.45
CA LEU A 124 -10.94 2.29 4.21
C LEU A 124 -10.27 3.65 4.00
N ALA A 125 -8.95 3.67 3.77
CA ALA A 125 -8.19 4.88 3.52
C ALA A 125 -8.15 5.32 2.05
N ASP A 126 -8.57 4.45 1.12
CA ASP A 126 -8.54 4.74 -0.32
C ASP A 126 -9.70 5.67 -0.69
N PHE A 127 -9.34 6.86 -1.13
CA PHE A 127 -10.24 7.87 -1.66
C PHE A 127 -10.40 7.72 -3.18
N GLY A 128 -9.31 7.38 -3.87
CA GLY A 128 -9.20 7.49 -5.32
C GLY A 128 -10.10 6.52 -6.09
N THR A 129 -10.08 5.26 -5.71
CA THR A 129 -10.87 4.23 -6.38
C THR A 129 -12.39 4.48 -6.24
N PRO A 130 -12.95 4.74 -5.04
CA PRO A 130 -14.37 5.03 -4.91
C PRO A 130 -14.79 6.35 -5.56
N MET A 131 -13.92 7.36 -5.61
CA MET A 131 -14.21 8.63 -6.28
C MET A 131 -14.49 8.45 -7.77
N LEU A 132 -13.76 7.56 -8.45
CA LEU A 132 -13.93 7.31 -9.89
C LEU A 132 -15.03 6.30 -10.20
N ILE A 133 -15.13 5.23 -9.42
CA ILE A 133 -16.00 4.08 -9.74
C ILE A 133 -17.34 4.16 -8.99
N GLY A 134 -17.40 4.93 -7.91
CA GLY A 134 -18.55 4.95 -7.01
C GLY A 134 -19.87 5.36 -7.65
N GLU A 135 -19.85 6.30 -8.59
CA GLU A 135 -21.03 6.76 -9.35
C GLU A 135 -22.30 6.93 -8.50
N GLY A 136 -22.24 7.81 -7.50
CA GLY A 136 -23.33 8.05 -6.55
C GLY A 136 -23.29 7.18 -5.29
N TYR A 137 -22.51 6.09 -5.26
CA TYR A 137 -22.23 5.36 -4.03
C TYR A 137 -21.04 5.98 -3.32
N MET A 138 -21.33 6.81 -2.33
CA MET A 138 -20.29 7.55 -1.59
C MET A 138 -19.80 6.74 -0.39
N VAL A 139 -18.48 6.58 -0.28
CA VAL A 139 -17.81 6.07 0.91
C VAL A 139 -17.31 7.22 1.76
N LEU A 140 -17.04 6.98 3.06
CA LEU A 140 -16.67 8.02 4.01
C LEU A 140 -15.51 8.93 3.54
N PRO A 141 -14.38 8.42 3.00
CA PRO A 141 -13.29 9.29 2.53
C PRO A 141 -13.70 10.22 1.37
N VAL A 142 -14.58 9.76 0.48
CA VAL A 142 -15.10 10.58 -0.63
C VAL A 142 -16.07 11.64 -0.11
N LEU A 143 -16.91 11.27 0.86
CA LEU A 143 -17.84 12.21 1.49
C LEU A 143 -17.08 13.32 2.24
N VAL A 144 -16.05 12.97 3.00
CA VAL A 144 -15.16 13.94 3.69
C VAL A 144 -14.55 14.92 2.67
N TYR A 145 -14.05 14.38 1.55
CA TYR A 145 -13.47 15.22 0.49
C TYR A 145 -14.50 16.17 -0.11
N ASN A 146 -15.67 15.67 -0.48
CA ASN A 146 -16.72 16.47 -1.10
C ASN A 146 -17.22 17.58 -0.17
N GLU A 147 -17.45 17.27 1.13
CA GLU A 147 -17.90 18.26 2.12
C GLU A 147 -16.84 19.34 2.38
N TYR A 148 -15.55 19.00 2.26
CA TYR A 148 -14.47 19.98 2.47
C TYR A 148 -14.17 20.83 1.24
N MET A 149 -14.23 20.24 0.04
CA MET A 149 -13.83 20.87 -1.23
C MET A 149 -14.98 21.52 -1.99
N SER A 150 -16.23 21.32 -1.58
CA SER A 150 -17.38 21.90 -2.25
C SER A 150 -17.40 23.42 -2.05
N GLU A 151 -17.38 24.15 -3.15
CA GLU A 151 -17.53 25.63 -3.16
C GLU A 151 -18.98 26.05 -2.92
N ILE A 152 -19.94 25.17 -3.21
CA ILE A 152 -21.39 25.41 -3.08
C ILE A 152 -21.96 24.47 -2.04
N GLY A 153 -22.18 24.97 -0.82
CA GLY A 153 -22.85 24.22 0.25
C GLY A 153 -21.96 23.24 1.02
N GLY A 154 -20.64 23.26 0.86
CA GLY A 154 -19.73 22.44 1.65
C GLY A 154 -19.71 22.85 3.12
N ASN A 155 -19.65 21.85 4.02
CA ASN A 155 -19.65 22.07 5.47
C ASN A 155 -18.37 21.51 6.10
N ALA A 156 -17.40 22.41 6.38
CA ALA A 156 -16.14 22.03 7.01
C ALA A 156 -16.33 21.38 8.41
N HIS A 157 -17.37 21.75 9.15
CA HIS A 157 -17.69 21.12 10.44
C HIS A 157 -18.17 19.68 10.24
N LEU A 158 -19.01 19.43 9.23
CA LEU A 158 -19.44 18.09 8.86
C LEU A 158 -18.27 17.24 8.36
N ALA A 159 -17.42 17.79 7.51
CA ALA A 159 -16.19 17.11 7.07
C ALA A 159 -15.29 16.72 8.24
N SER A 160 -15.15 17.60 9.23
CA SER A 160 -14.39 17.32 10.46
C SER A 160 -15.05 16.23 11.31
N ALA A 161 -16.37 16.25 11.49
CA ALA A 161 -17.10 15.21 12.21
C ALA A 161 -16.98 13.85 11.55
N LEU A 162 -17.17 13.78 10.22
CA LEU A 162 -16.99 12.56 9.44
C LEU A 162 -15.54 12.04 9.53
N SER A 163 -14.55 12.94 9.55
CA SER A 163 -13.14 12.59 9.74
C SER A 163 -12.91 11.89 11.08
N VAL A 164 -13.52 12.40 12.18
CA VAL A 164 -13.45 11.75 13.49
C VAL A 164 -14.08 10.36 13.45
N VAL A 165 -15.22 10.18 12.81
CA VAL A 165 -15.85 8.85 12.65
C VAL A 165 -14.92 7.88 11.93
N VAL A 166 -14.31 8.29 10.82
CA VAL A 166 -13.35 7.45 10.07
C VAL A 166 -12.15 7.06 10.93
N VAL A 167 -11.60 8.01 11.68
CA VAL A 167 -10.47 7.76 12.58
C VAL A 167 -10.87 6.79 13.70
N LEU A 168 -12.04 6.95 14.31
CA LEU A 168 -12.55 6.04 15.33
C LEU A 168 -12.73 4.62 14.79
N CYS A 169 -13.36 4.47 13.62
CA CYS A 169 -13.52 3.16 12.98
C CYS A 169 -12.16 2.50 12.71
N SER A 170 -11.22 3.23 12.12
CA SER A 170 -9.89 2.74 11.79
C SER A 170 -9.11 2.35 13.06
N THR A 171 -9.14 3.19 14.09
CA THR A 171 -8.48 2.93 15.37
C THR A 171 -9.06 1.72 16.07
N THR A 172 -10.37 1.56 16.06
CA THR A 172 -11.06 0.39 16.64
C THR A 172 -10.59 -0.89 15.98
N VAL A 173 -10.53 -0.92 14.65
CA VAL A 173 -10.03 -2.10 13.90
C VAL A 173 -8.57 -2.38 14.21
N LEU A 174 -7.71 -1.36 14.30
CA LEU A 174 -6.31 -1.52 14.69
C LEU A 174 -6.16 -2.09 16.10
N LEU A 175 -6.95 -1.62 17.06
CA LEU A 175 -6.93 -2.14 18.44
C LEU A 175 -7.42 -3.60 18.48
N ILE A 176 -8.47 -3.93 17.76
CA ILE A 176 -8.95 -5.30 17.59
C ILE A 176 -7.84 -6.18 17.00
N GLN A 177 -7.17 -5.72 15.95
CA GLN A 177 -6.02 -6.42 15.36
C GLN A 177 -4.93 -6.69 16.41
N LYS A 178 -4.47 -5.64 17.10
CA LYS A 178 -3.41 -5.75 18.09
C LYS A 178 -3.79 -6.79 19.18
N TYR A 179 -5.04 -6.80 19.60
CA TYR A 179 -5.55 -7.75 20.59
C TYR A 179 -5.58 -9.19 20.09
N PHE A 180 -6.10 -9.44 18.88
CA PHE A 180 -6.23 -10.79 18.35
C PHE A 180 -4.91 -11.37 17.83
N VAL A 181 -4.10 -10.57 17.14
CA VAL A 181 -2.82 -11.03 16.57
C VAL A 181 -1.77 -11.24 17.64
N SER A 182 -1.72 -10.38 18.68
CA SER A 182 -0.75 -10.52 19.78
C SER A 182 -0.95 -11.78 20.64
N ARG A 183 -2.16 -12.33 20.67
CA ARG A 183 -2.48 -13.53 21.47
C ARG A 183 -2.08 -14.85 20.81
N LYS A 184 -1.78 -14.87 19.50
CA LYS A 184 -1.47 -16.08 18.74
C LYS A 184 -0.15 -15.96 17.98
N ASN A 185 0.89 -15.48 18.64
CA ASN A 185 2.23 -15.48 18.05
C ASN A 185 2.81 -16.90 18.06
N TYR A 186 2.63 -17.61 16.97
CA TYR A 186 3.44 -18.78 16.68
C TYR A 186 4.77 -18.31 16.07
N VAL A 187 5.75 -17.97 16.91
CA VAL A 187 7.11 -17.74 16.43
C VAL A 187 7.68 -19.13 16.10
N MET A 188 7.57 -19.53 14.86
CA MET A 188 8.28 -20.72 14.36
C MET A 188 9.55 -20.25 13.67
N THR A 189 10.68 -20.68 14.20
CA THR A 189 11.96 -20.60 13.48
C THR A 189 12.09 -21.91 12.72
N ALA A 190 11.88 -21.89 11.42
CA ALA A 190 12.02 -23.07 10.59
C ALA A 190 13.47 -23.56 10.63
N MET A 191 13.73 -24.70 11.28
CA MET A 191 15.01 -25.38 11.16
C MET A 191 15.12 -26.10 9.81
N ARG A 192 13.98 -26.48 9.22
CA ARG A 192 13.88 -27.09 7.90
C ARG A 192 12.82 -26.39 7.07
N PRO A 193 13.21 -25.62 6.02
CA PRO A 193 12.24 -24.96 5.18
C PRO A 193 11.34 -25.97 4.46
N PRO A 194 10.08 -25.61 4.19
CA PRO A 194 9.12 -26.53 3.55
C PRO A 194 9.62 -26.92 2.16
N LYS A 195 9.57 -28.21 1.85
CA LYS A 195 9.95 -28.75 0.55
C LYS A 195 8.88 -28.39 -0.49
N GLU A 196 9.33 -27.89 -1.64
CA GLU A 196 8.41 -27.64 -2.76
C GLU A 196 7.94 -28.98 -3.33
N GLU A 197 6.64 -29.20 -3.34
CA GLU A 197 6.05 -30.37 -3.99
C GLU A 197 6.04 -30.16 -5.51
N VAL A 198 6.69 -31.09 -6.23
CA VAL A 198 6.76 -31.05 -7.67
C VAL A 198 5.51 -31.65 -8.28
N LEU A 199 4.72 -30.83 -8.95
CA LEU A 199 3.54 -31.27 -9.71
C LEU A 199 3.94 -31.64 -11.15
N HIS A 200 3.40 -32.76 -11.65
CA HIS A 200 3.64 -33.24 -13.00
C HIS A 200 2.36 -33.28 -13.84
N GLY A 201 2.50 -33.11 -15.15
CA GLY A 201 1.43 -33.29 -16.14
C GLY A 201 0.21 -32.38 -15.91
N ALA A 202 -0.99 -32.95 -16.07
CA ALA A 202 -2.26 -32.21 -16.00
C ALA A 202 -2.48 -31.53 -14.63
N LYS A 203 -2.03 -32.13 -13.51
CA LYS A 203 -2.15 -31.53 -12.18
C LYS A 203 -1.43 -30.20 -12.06
N ARG A 204 -0.25 -30.08 -12.70
CA ARG A 204 0.50 -28.82 -12.72
C ARG A 204 -0.25 -27.73 -13.45
N VAL A 205 -0.87 -28.07 -14.59
CA VAL A 205 -1.69 -27.12 -15.38
C VAL A 205 -2.91 -26.67 -14.59
N VAL A 206 -3.65 -27.59 -13.98
CA VAL A 206 -4.86 -27.31 -13.18
C VAL A 206 -4.56 -26.37 -12.01
N VAL A 207 -3.40 -26.50 -11.37
CA VAL A 207 -3.01 -25.61 -10.26
C VAL A 207 -2.46 -24.27 -10.77
N THR A 208 -1.69 -24.29 -11.88
CA THR A 208 -1.07 -23.08 -12.42
C THR A 208 -2.08 -22.15 -13.07
N LEU A 209 -3.08 -22.68 -13.76
CA LEU A 209 -4.02 -21.89 -14.56
C LEU A 209 -4.83 -20.88 -13.71
N PRO A 210 -5.47 -21.25 -12.58
CA PRO A 210 -6.16 -20.29 -11.72
C PRO A 210 -5.22 -19.20 -11.15
N VAL A 211 -4.01 -19.60 -10.74
CA VAL A 211 -3.01 -18.66 -10.20
C VAL A 211 -2.60 -17.65 -11.27
N LEU A 212 -2.32 -18.13 -12.48
CA LEU A 212 -1.97 -17.29 -13.63
C LEU A 212 -3.13 -16.35 -14.00
N LEU A 213 -4.37 -16.83 -13.98
CA LEU A 213 -5.55 -16.06 -14.30
C LEU A 213 -5.75 -14.91 -13.31
N VAL A 214 -5.69 -15.19 -12.01
CA VAL A 214 -5.79 -14.17 -10.96
C VAL A 214 -4.65 -13.14 -11.08
N THR A 215 -3.42 -13.60 -11.36
CA THR A 215 -2.26 -12.72 -11.55
C THR A 215 -2.44 -11.82 -12.77
N LEU A 216 -2.90 -12.38 -13.89
CA LEU A 216 -3.17 -11.61 -15.12
C LEU A 216 -4.26 -10.55 -14.89
N ILE A 217 -5.35 -10.91 -14.21
CA ILE A 217 -6.39 -9.93 -13.86
C ILE A 217 -5.82 -8.82 -12.96
N GLY A 218 -5.00 -9.18 -11.97
CA GLY A 218 -4.37 -8.22 -11.06
C GLY A 218 -3.42 -7.23 -11.75
N ILE A 219 -2.66 -7.69 -12.77
CA ILE A 219 -1.70 -6.84 -13.51
C ILE A 219 -2.33 -6.14 -14.72
N MET A 220 -3.55 -6.52 -15.11
CA MET A 220 -4.23 -5.97 -16.28
C MET A 220 -4.31 -4.43 -16.29
N PRO A 221 -4.59 -3.74 -15.17
CA PRO A 221 -4.56 -2.28 -15.12
C PRO A 221 -3.24 -1.67 -15.60
N GLN A 222 -2.10 -2.23 -15.21
CA GLN A 222 -0.78 -1.75 -15.62
C GLN A 222 -0.55 -1.98 -17.13
N ILE A 223 -0.96 -3.14 -17.63
CA ILE A 223 -0.86 -3.45 -19.07
C ILE A 223 -1.70 -2.44 -19.87
N VAL A 224 -2.92 -2.14 -19.41
CA VAL A 224 -3.79 -1.16 -20.08
C VAL A 224 -3.14 0.22 -20.11
N VAL A 225 -2.57 0.67 -18.99
CA VAL A 225 -1.86 1.97 -18.94
C VAL A 225 -0.71 2.00 -19.93
N ILE A 226 0.15 0.95 -19.92
CA ILE A 226 1.29 0.86 -20.83
C ILE A 226 0.82 0.91 -22.30
N VAL A 227 -0.18 0.12 -22.65
CA VAL A 227 -0.70 0.09 -24.04
C VAL A 227 -1.36 1.42 -24.40
N SER A 228 -2.21 1.97 -23.52
CA SER A 228 -2.93 3.22 -23.80
C SER A 228 -2.00 4.44 -23.89
N SER A 229 -0.85 4.42 -23.22
CA SER A 229 0.13 5.52 -23.29
C SER A 229 0.72 5.73 -24.68
N PHE A 230 0.70 4.69 -25.53
CA PHE A 230 1.15 4.73 -26.91
C PHE A 230 0.03 4.90 -27.94
N ILE A 231 -1.22 5.01 -27.49
CA ILE A 231 -2.35 5.22 -28.39
C ILE A 231 -2.62 6.71 -28.54
N LYS A 232 -2.86 7.17 -29.76
CA LYS A 232 -3.23 8.56 -30.03
C LYS A 232 -4.50 8.93 -29.26
N CYS A 233 -4.42 10.01 -28.48
CA CYS A 233 -5.54 10.52 -27.70
C CYS A 233 -5.73 12.01 -27.95
N ASP A 234 -6.99 12.44 -28.07
CA ASP A 234 -7.39 13.84 -28.07
C ASP A 234 -8.53 14.09 -27.05
N PHE A 235 -9.08 15.30 -27.05
CA PHE A 235 -10.19 15.68 -26.14
C PHE A 235 -11.45 14.82 -26.30
N THR A 236 -11.58 14.09 -27.42
CA THR A 236 -12.71 13.19 -27.69
C THR A 236 -12.44 11.76 -27.24
N GLY A 237 -11.21 11.44 -26.79
CA GLY A 237 -10.77 10.13 -26.33
C GLY A 237 -9.72 9.47 -27.20
N PHE A 238 -9.55 8.17 -27.04
CA PHE A 238 -8.56 7.36 -27.78
C PHE A 238 -8.94 7.15 -29.25
N LYS A 239 -8.01 7.41 -30.14
CA LYS A 239 -8.13 7.21 -31.59
C LYS A 239 -7.22 6.09 -32.08
N LYS A 240 -7.53 5.53 -33.24
CA LYS A 240 -6.66 4.55 -33.89
C LYS A 240 -5.34 5.23 -34.31
N GLY A 241 -4.24 4.66 -33.92
CA GLY A 241 -2.90 5.10 -34.27
C GLY A 241 -1.94 5.10 -33.10
N PHE A 242 -0.66 4.92 -33.41
CA PHE A 242 0.43 4.98 -32.46
C PHE A 242 0.97 6.41 -32.38
N SER A 243 1.23 6.91 -31.18
CA SER A 243 1.74 8.27 -30.96
C SER A 243 2.57 8.35 -29.68
N PHE A 244 3.57 9.24 -29.69
CA PHE A 244 4.33 9.67 -28.52
C PHE A 244 3.89 11.06 -28.00
N ASP A 245 2.81 11.63 -28.53
CA ASP A 245 2.37 13.00 -28.23
C ASP A 245 2.10 13.16 -26.72
N SER A 246 1.57 12.13 -26.06
CA SER A 246 1.34 12.12 -24.61
C SER A 246 2.64 12.31 -23.83
N TYR A 247 3.71 11.62 -24.22
CA TYR A 247 5.04 11.75 -23.59
C TYR A 247 5.64 13.14 -23.83
N VAL A 248 5.54 13.66 -25.04
CA VAL A 248 6.00 15.02 -25.37
C VAL A 248 5.25 16.05 -24.51
N THR A 249 3.95 15.90 -24.38
CA THR A 249 3.11 16.77 -23.53
C THR A 249 3.49 16.68 -22.06
N ILE A 250 3.75 15.47 -21.53
CA ILE A 250 4.17 15.26 -20.14
C ILE A 250 5.48 16.01 -19.88
N PHE A 251 6.49 15.84 -20.71
CA PHE A 251 7.80 16.50 -20.50
C PHE A 251 7.73 18.02 -20.66
N ASN A 252 6.90 18.53 -21.56
CA ASN A 252 6.76 19.97 -21.77
C ASN A 252 5.90 20.65 -20.69
N ARG A 253 4.81 20.02 -20.25
CA ARG A 253 3.81 20.66 -19.39
C ARG A 253 3.90 20.20 -17.93
N LEU A 254 4.24 18.92 -17.69
CA LEU A 254 4.19 18.32 -16.35
C LEU A 254 5.57 18.10 -15.72
N TRP A 255 6.64 18.63 -16.31
CA TRP A 255 8.00 18.52 -15.79
C TRP A 255 8.11 18.98 -14.33
N THR A 256 7.45 20.09 -13.99
CA THR A 256 7.42 20.60 -12.61
C THR A 256 6.82 19.62 -11.63
N ASN A 257 5.76 18.89 -12.02
CA ASN A 257 5.10 17.89 -11.20
C ASN A 257 6.02 16.67 -10.99
N ILE A 258 6.72 16.24 -12.03
CA ILE A 258 7.73 15.18 -11.97
C ILE A 258 8.82 15.56 -10.98
N ARG A 259 9.44 16.74 -11.19
CA ARG A 259 10.49 17.27 -10.31
C ARG A 259 10.03 17.38 -8.86
N ASN A 260 8.85 17.94 -8.61
CA ASN A 260 8.30 18.10 -7.26
C ASN A 260 8.12 16.72 -6.57
N THR A 261 7.59 15.74 -7.28
CA THR A 261 7.40 14.39 -6.74
C THR A 261 8.72 13.79 -6.25
N PHE A 262 9.75 13.81 -7.10
CA PHE A 262 11.05 13.28 -6.73
C PHE A 262 11.74 14.08 -5.62
N VAL A 263 11.70 15.41 -5.70
CA VAL A 263 12.32 16.28 -4.70
C VAL A 263 11.64 16.12 -3.34
N PHE A 264 10.30 16.22 -3.28
CA PHE A 264 9.59 16.13 -2.00
C PHE A 264 9.72 14.73 -1.37
N SER A 265 9.62 13.68 -2.18
CA SER A 265 9.82 12.31 -1.71
C SER A 265 11.25 12.06 -1.25
N SER A 266 12.26 12.60 -1.95
CA SER A 266 13.66 12.43 -1.58
C SER A 266 14.04 13.22 -0.32
N VAL A 267 13.49 14.42 -0.14
CA VAL A 267 13.67 15.16 1.11
C VAL A 267 12.96 14.44 2.26
N ALA A 268 11.73 14.01 2.06
CA ALA A 268 10.97 13.29 3.08
C ALA A 268 11.70 12.01 3.53
N ILE A 269 12.31 11.24 2.59
CA ILE A 269 12.97 9.98 2.92
C ILE A 269 14.21 10.17 3.79
N VAL A 270 14.94 11.26 3.63
CA VAL A 270 16.08 11.57 4.51
C VAL A 270 15.62 11.69 5.96
N PHE A 271 14.55 12.45 6.20
CA PHE A 271 13.98 12.58 7.53
C PHE A 271 13.38 11.26 8.04
N ILE A 272 12.72 10.49 7.17
CA ILE A 272 12.15 9.18 7.51
C ILE A 272 13.24 8.18 7.92
N ILE A 273 14.39 8.17 7.27
CA ILE A 273 15.52 7.32 7.64
C ILE A 273 16.04 7.68 9.03
N ILE A 274 16.29 8.97 9.27
CA ILE A 274 16.83 9.45 10.54
C ILE A 274 15.84 9.16 11.69
N LEU A 275 14.60 9.61 11.54
CA LEU A 275 13.55 9.42 12.54
C LEU A 275 13.20 7.93 12.71
N GLY A 276 13.11 7.21 11.60
CA GLY A 276 12.81 5.78 11.59
C GLY A 276 13.84 4.96 12.37
N MET A 277 15.11 5.26 12.21
CA MET A 277 16.20 4.62 12.95
C MET A 277 16.12 4.89 14.46
N LEU A 278 15.96 6.17 14.84
CA LEU A 278 15.86 6.57 16.25
C LEU A 278 14.61 5.97 16.92
N ILE A 279 13.48 6.06 16.26
CA ILE A 279 12.20 5.60 16.83
C ILE A 279 12.17 4.07 16.92
N SER A 280 12.68 3.36 15.90
CA SER A 280 12.78 1.89 15.96
C SER A 280 13.62 1.44 17.15
N TYR A 281 14.73 2.14 17.41
CA TYR A 281 15.59 1.86 18.56
C TYR A 281 14.82 2.05 19.87
N ILE A 282 14.13 3.19 20.04
CA ILE A 282 13.34 3.47 21.24
C ILE A 282 12.25 2.41 21.43
N VAL A 283 11.48 2.11 20.38
CA VAL A 283 10.35 1.16 20.45
C VAL A 283 10.80 -0.24 20.86
N VAL A 284 11.98 -0.69 20.40
CA VAL A 284 12.44 -2.06 20.65
C VAL A 284 13.25 -2.18 21.94
N ARG A 285 14.12 -1.20 22.24
CA ARG A 285 15.05 -1.27 23.37
C ARG A 285 14.48 -0.69 24.67
N GLN A 286 13.57 0.28 24.59
CA GLN A 286 12.91 0.80 25.81
C GLN A 286 11.72 -0.07 26.18
N LYS A 287 11.94 -0.96 27.14
CA LYS A 287 10.88 -1.76 27.78
C LYS A 287 10.08 -0.86 28.71
N GLY A 288 8.79 -0.64 28.44
CA GLY A 288 7.93 0.16 29.33
C GLY A 288 6.87 0.94 28.59
N LEU A 289 6.16 1.80 29.31
CA LEU A 289 5.04 2.58 28.80
C LEU A 289 5.46 3.53 27.66
N ALA A 290 6.66 4.11 27.76
CA ALA A 290 7.18 5.04 26.76
C ALA A 290 7.36 4.37 25.38
N GLY A 291 7.96 3.18 25.32
CA GLY A 291 8.11 2.43 24.08
C GLY A 291 6.76 2.01 23.47
N GLN A 292 5.81 1.58 24.32
CA GLN A 292 4.45 1.21 23.88
C GLN A 292 3.66 2.41 23.35
N LEU A 293 3.75 3.55 24.02
CA LEU A 293 3.11 4.79 23.56
C LEU A 293 3.71 5.28 22.24
N MET A 294 5.06 5.25 22.12
CA MET A 294 5.74 5.61 20.88
C MET A 294 5.31 4.72 19.72
N ASP A 295 5.23 3.39 19.95
CA ASP A 295 4.75 2.43 18.94
C ASP A 295 3.31 2.75 18.49
N LEU A 296 2.45 3.12 19.43
CA LEU A 296 1.06 3.46 19.14
C LEU A 296 0.94 4.78 18.39
N LEU A 297 1.68 5.81 18.81
CA LEU A 297 1.71 7.13 18.18
C LEU A 297 2.21 7.06 16.73
N ILE A 298 3.23 6.24 16.46
CA ILE A 298 3.75 6.05 15.10
C ILE A 298 2.75 5.35 14.20
N MET A 299 1.94 4.43 14.73
CA MET A 299 0.92 3.75 13.93
C MET A 299 -0.30 4.61 13.64
N PHE A 300 -0.58 5.62 14.46
CA PHE A 300 -1.77 6.46 14.34
C PHE A 300 -1.91 7.13 12.95
N PRO A 301 -0.86 7.78 12.39
CA PRO A 301 -0.95 8.38 11.05
C PRO A 301 -1.18 7.38 9.91
N PHE A 302 -0.80 6.13 10.09
CA PHE A 302 -1.05 5.07 9.11
C PHE A 302 -2.55 4.72 9.02
N VAL A 303 -3.25 4.83 10.14
CA VAL A 303 -4.68 4.55 10.28
C VAL A 303 -5.54 5.69 9.72
N ILE A 304 -5.04 6.92 9.78
CA ILE A 304 -5.78 8.11 9.33
C ILE A 304 -5.81 8.15 7.80
N PRO A 305 -7.00 8.26 7.16
CA PRO A 305 -7.10 8.51 5.73
C PRO A 305 -6.34 9.78 5.33
N GLY A 306 -5.69 9.72 4.14
CA GLY A 306 -4.85 10.84 3.70
C GLY A 306 -5.57 12.17 3.56
N ALA A 307 -6.83 12.16 3.12
CA ALA A 307 -7.65 13.36 3.03
C ALA A 307 -7.86 14.00 4.42
N VAL A 308 -8.16 13.16 5.42
CA VAL A 308 -8.33 13.63 6.82
C VAL A 308 -7.04 14.25 7.36
N LEU A 309 -5.90 13.59 7.14
CA LEU A 309 -4.61 14.16 7.52
C LEU A 309 -4.32 15.47 6.78
N GLY A 310 -4.61 15.54 5.49
CA GLY A 310 -4.45 16.76 4.69
C GLY A 310 -5.25 17.92 5.28
N ILE A 311 -6.54 17.70 5.56
CA ILE A 311 -7.41 18.71 6.21
C ILE A 311 -6.84 19.12 7.58
N SER A 312 -6.44 18.15 8.40
CA SER A 312 -5.88 18.44 9.73
C SER A 312 -4.62 19.30 9.65
N LEU A 313 -3.75 19.03 8.68
CA LEU A 313 -2.55 19.84 8.46
C LEU A 313 -2.88 21.25 7.96
N ILE A 314 -3.88 21.41 7.10
CA ILE A 314 -4.35 22.76 6.68
C ILE A 314 -4.85 23.53 7.90
N VAL A 315 -5.74 22.93 8.68
CA VAL A 315 -6.30 23.59 9.88
C VAL A 315 -5.21 23.98 10.88
N ALA A 316 -4.21 23.12 11.08
CA ALA A 316 -3.11 23.36 12.01
C ALA A 316 -2.13 24.43 11.52
N PHE A 317 -1.84 24.47 10.20
CA PHE A 317 -0.77 25.28 9.61
C PHE A 317 -1.28 26.36 8.67
N ASN A 318 -2.52 26.81 8.81
CA ASN A 318 -3.09 27.94 8.04
C ASN A 318 -3.22 29.22 8.91
N LYS A 319 -2.57 29.27 10.06
CA LYS A 319 -2.65 30.40 11.01
C LYS A 319 -1.25 30.84 11.43
N GLN A 320 -1.10 32.12 11.75
CA GLN A 320 0.14 32.63 12.37
C GLN A 320 0.40 31.92 13.70
N PRO A 321 1.66 31.69 14.12
CA PRO A 321 2.89 32.21 13.51
C PRO A 321 3.46 31.39 12.34
N VAL A 322 2.94 30.18 12.07
CA VAL A 322 3.52 29.27 11.07
C VAL A 322 2.48 28.93 10.00
N ILE A 323 2.56 29.61 8.85
CA ILE A 323 1.69 29.37 7.71
C ILE A 323 2.47 28.51 6.71
N LEU A 324 2.09 27.25 6.56
CA LEU A 324 2.71 26.29 5.63
C LEU A 324 1.78 25.88 4.49
N THR A 325 0.51 26.25 4.52
CA THR A 325 -0.48 25.88 3.50
C THR A 325 -0.03 26.30 2.10
N GLY A 326 -0.11 25.38 1.13
CA GLY A 326 0.32 25.61 -0.25
C GLY A 326 1.84 25.60 -0.48
N THR A 327 2.66 25.32 0.55
CA THR A 327 4.12 25.24 0.43
C THR A 327 4.62 23.82 0.23
N ALA A 328 5.87 23.66 -0.26
CA ALA A 328 6.56 22.38 -0.31
C ALA A 328 6.72 21.72 1.08
N ALA A 329 6.89 22.56 2.13
CA ALA A 329 7.12 22.09 3.49
C ALA A 329 5.93 21.25 4.02
N ILE A 330 4.69 21.69 3.82
CA ILE A 330 3.52 20.95 4.31
C ILE A 330 3.37 19.61 3.57
N MET A 331 3.73 19.55 2.28
CA MET A 331 3.73 18.32 1.48
C MET A 331 4.76 17.32 2.03
N ILE A 332 5.97 17.79 2.31
CA ILE A 332 7.06 16.97 2.86
C ILE A 332 6.69 16.46 4.26
N ILE A 333 6.13 17.32 5.11
CA ILE A 333 5.65 16.92 6.45
C ILE A 333 4.57 15.84 6.34
N ALA A 334 3.60 15.99 5.44
CA ALA A 334 2.57 15.00 5.22
C ALA A 334 3.16 13.65 4.80
N PHE A 335 4.16 13.65 3.91
CA PHE A 335 4.85 12.44 3.47
C PHE A 335 5.62 11.79 4.63
N ILE A 336 6.36 12.57 5.42
CA ILE A 336 7.08 12.06 6.59
C ILE A 336 6.09 11.40 7.54
N VAL A 337 5.06 12.11 7.98
CA VAL A 337 4.09 11.63 8.96
C VAL A 337 3.40 10.34 8.50
N ARG A 338 2.98 10.27 7.23
CA ARG A 338 2.28 9.09 6.68
C ARG A 338 3.15 7.88 6.41
N LYS A 339 4.40 8.10 6.01
CA LYS A 339 5.25 7.00 5.50
C LYS A 339 6.31 6.54 6.50
N LEU A 340 6.55 7.31 7.55
CA LEU A 340 7.44 6.94 8.66
C LEU A 340 7.14 5.55 9.26
N PRO A 341 5.87 5.13 9.45
CA PRO A 341 5.53 3.82 10.00
C PRO A 341 6.14 2.65 9.24
N TYR A 342 6.26 2.71 7.92
CA TYR A 342 6.87 1.64 7.12
C TYR A 342 8.33 1.40 7.50
N THR A 343 9.11 2.48 7.60
CA THR A 343 10.53 2.42 7.96
C THR A 343 10.71 2.01 9.41
N VAL A 344 9.89 2.53 10.33
CA VAL A 344 9.93 2.15 11.75
C VAL A 344 9.61 0.67 11.93
N ARG A 345 8.61 0.13 11.24
CA ARG A 345 8.25 -1.30 11.33
C ARG A 345 9.36 -2.20 10.81
N SER A 346 9.93 -1.85 9.66
CA SER A 346 11.05 -2.61 9.08
C SER A 346 12.28 -2.57 9.99
N GLY A 347 12.66 -1.39 10.48
CA GLY A 347 13.75 -1.22 11.42
C GLY A 347 13.54 -1.95 12.74
N SER A 348 12.33 -1.87 13.31
CA SER A 348 11.97 -2.58 14.54
C SER A 348 12.03 -4.09 14.39
N ALA A 349 11.51 -4.63 13.27
CA ALA A 349 11.55 -6.05 12.99
C ALA A 349 13.00 -6.56 12.85
N PHE A 350 13.87 -5.78 12.22
CA PHE A 350 15.28 -6.12 12.08
C PHE A 350 16.01 -6.05 13.42
N LEU A 351 15.76 -4.99 14.21
CA LEU A 351 16.41 -4.81 15.52
C LEU A 351 15.97 -5.87 16.55
N GLN A 352 14.73 -6.38 16.45
CA GLN A 352 14.27 -7.48 17.30
C GLN A 352 15.02 -8.79 17.04
N GLN A 353 15.59 -8.98 15.86
CA GLN A 353 16.41 -10.15 15.52
C GLN A 353 17.88 -10.00 15.96
N MET A 354 18.30 -8.78 16.31
CA MET A 354 19.66 -8.53 16.79
C MET A 354 19.78 -8.86 18.28
N ASP A 355 20.80 -9.66 18.60
CA ASP A 355 21.15 -9.95 19.98
C ASP A 355 21.60 -8.67 20.72
N VAL A 356 21.05 -8.44 21.90
CA VAL A 356 21.38 -7.29 22.77
C VAL A 356 22.84 -7.35 23.22
N SER A 357 23.41 -8.55 23.32
CA SER A 357 24.81 -8.78 23.74
C SER A 357 25.83 -8.00 22.90
N VAL A 358 25.55 -7.71 21.63
CA VAL A 358 26.42 -6.91 20.76
C VAL A 358 26.54 -5.46 21.27
N GLU A 359 25.45 -4.89 21.73
CA GLU A 359 25.41 -3.54 22.31
C GLU A 359 26.08 -3.54 23.70
N GLU A 360 25.77 -4.55 24.52
CA GLU A 360 26.34 -4.73 25.85
C GLU A 360 27.87 -4.93 25.81
N ALA A 361 28.37 -5.69 24.84
CA ALA A 361 29.81 -5.86 24.64
C ALA A 361 30.49 -4.54 24.30
N SER A 362 29.91 -3.72 23.44
CA SER A 362 30.46 -2.39 23.11
C SER A 362 30.50 -1.47 24.35
N ILE A 363 29.45 -1.48 25.16
CA ILE A 363 29.40 -0.69 26.40
C ILE A 363 30.39 -1.21 27.43
N SER A 364 30.57 -2.52 27.57
CA SER A 364 31.54 -3.16 28.46
C SER A 364 32.97 -2.83 28.09
N LEU A 365 33.26 -2.56 26.80
CA LEU A 365 34.56 -2.05 26.32
C LEU A 365 34.73 -0.54 26.55
N GLY A 366 33.83 0.12 27.29
CA GLY A 366 33.95 1.52 27.65
C GLY A 366 33.40 2.51 26.64
N VAL A 367 32.69 2.04 25.60
CA VAL A 367 32.04 2.91 24.62
C VAL A 367 30.72 3.44 25.20
N SER A 368 30.52 4.76 25.12
CA SER A 368 29.26 5.35 25.62
C SER A 368 28.06 4.84 24.84
N PRO A 369 26.83 4.74 25.45
CA PRO A 369 25.62 4.26 24.76
C PRO A 369 25.30 4.99 23.46
N MET A 370 25.49 6.30 23.41
CA MET A 370 25.28 7.10 22.21
C MET A 370 26.27 6.72 21.09
N LYS A 371 27.55 6.53 21.40
CA LYS A 371 28.54 6.07 20.43
C LYS A 371 28.26 4.63 19.99
N THR A 372 27.86 3.76 20.90
CA THR A 372 27.43 2.38 20.58
C THR A 372 26.25 2.40 19.60
N PHE A 373 25.26 3.27 19.83
CA PHE A 373 24.15 3.41 18.89
C PHE A 373 24.65 3.77 17.48
N PHE A 374 25.41 4.83 17.31
CA PHE A 374 25.82 5.28 15.97
C PHE A 374 26.85 4.37 15.27
N HIS A 375 27.78 3.76 16.01
CA HIS A 375 28.86 2.99 15.40
C HIS A 375 28.54 1.51 15.26
N VAL A 376 27.67 0.95 16.10
CA VAL A 376 27.31 -0.46 16.13
C VAL A 376 25.86 -0.65 15.69
N THR A 377 24.91 -0.22 16.50
CA THR A 377 23.49 -0.53 16.31
C THR A 377 22.95 0.04 15.00
N ALA A 378 23.21 1.31 14.71
CA ALA A 378 22.72 1.98 13.49
C ALA A 378 23.30 1.33 12.22
N ARG A 379 24.56 0.92 12.24
CA ARG A 379 25.19 0.22 11.10
C ARG A 379 24.58 -1.15 10.87
N LEU A 380 24.34 -1.89 11.95
CA LEU A 380 23.71 -3.21 11.86
C LEU A 380 22.23 -3.14 11.46
N MET A 381 21.51 -2.09 11.90
CA MET A 381 20.12 -1.84 11.50
C MET A 381 19.97 -1.35 10.06
N ALA A 382 21.03 -0.81 9.45
CA ALA A 382 20.94 -0.13 8.16
C ALA A 382 20.21 -0.93 7.06
N PRO A 383 20.42 -2.26 6.87
CA PRO A 383 19.69 -3.03 5.88
C PRO A 383 18.17 -3.02 6.11
N GLY A 384 17.74 -3.16 7.38
CA GLY A 384 16.32 -3.11 7.74
C GLY A 384 15.71 -1.72 7.53
N ILE A 385 16.43 -0.67 7.93
CA ILE A 385 16.01 0.73 7.72
C ILE A 385 15.93 1.06 6.23
N LEU A 386 16.92 0.69 5.43
CA LEU A 386 16.93 0.95 3.99
C LEU A 386 15.80 0.21 3.27
N SER A 387 15.51 -1.03 3.64
CA SER A 387 14.38 -1.78 3.09
C SER A 387 13.05 -1.06 3.35
N GLY A 388 12.82 -0.63 4.60
CA GLY A 388 11.64 0.16 4.96
C GLY A 388 11.60 1.53 4.27
N ALA A 389 12.76 2.18 4.12
CA ALA A 389 12.91 3.47 3.46
C ALA A 389 12.56 3.39 1.96
N ILE A 390 12.99 2.36 1.27
CA ILE A 390 12.63 2.14 -0.14
C ILE A 390 11.11 2.02 -0.28
N LEU A 391 10.45 1.24 0.59
CA LEU A 391 9.00 1.11 0.59
C LEU A 391 8.31 2.46 0.90
N SER A 392 8.82 3.22 1.87
CA SER A 392 8.35 4.56 2.19
C SER A 392 8.48 5.49 0.98
N TRP A 393 9.61 5.46 0.29
CA TRP A 393 9.87 6.32 -0.88
C TRP A 393 8.92 6.03 -2.04
N ILE A 394 8.74 4.74 -2.39
CA ILE A 394 7.79 4.32 -3.43
C ILE A 394 6.36 4.77 -3.08
N THR A 395 5.97 4.62 -1.82
CA THR A 395 4.62 5.03 -1.38
C THR A 395 4.48 6.56 -1.25
N CYS A 396 5.55 7.34 -1.06
CA CYS A 396 5.55 8.79 -1.17
C CYS A 396 5.28 9.24 -2.62
N ILE A 397 5.95 8.63 -3.60
CA ILE A 397 5.76 8.95 -5.02
C ILE A 397 4.29 8.76 -5.44
N ASN A 398 3.66 7.71 -4.94
CA ASN A 398 2.27 7.36 -5.24
C ASN A 398 1.24 8.05 -4.32
N GLU A 399 1.68 8.96 -3.44
CA GLU A 399 0.78 9.60 -2.48
C GLU A 399 -0.13 10.63 -3.15
N LEU A 400 -1.42 10.34 -3.17
CA LEU A 400 -2.45 11.21 -3.72
C LEU A 400 -3.36 11.79 -2.64
N SER A 401 -3.84 10.93 -1.72
CA SER A 401 -4.95 11.28 -0.82
C SER A 401 -4.70 12.51 0.05
N SER A 402 -3.47 12.68 0.55
CA SER A 402 -3.10 13.91 1.27
C SER A 402 -2.63 15.01 0.32
N SER A 403 -1.96 14.64 -0.78
CA SER A 403 -1.41 15.59 -1.73
C SER A 403 -2.49 16.42 -2.42
N VAL A 404 -3.64 15.80 -2.76
CA VAL A 404 -4.76 16.49 -3.42
C VAL A 404 -5.44 17.53 -2.51
N MET A 405 -5.25 17.43 -1.19
CA MET A 405 -5.74 18.44 -0.23
C MET A 405 -4.75 19.56 -0.01
N LEU A 406 -3.45 19.26 -0.08
CA LEU A 406 -2.38 20.16 0.37
C LEU A 406 -1.70 20.94 -0.76
N TYR A 407 -1.85 20.49 -2.02
CA TYR A 407 -1.13 21.12 -3.13
C TYR A 407 -1.56 22.57 -3.37
N GLY A 408 -0.60 23.37 -3.77
CA GLY A 408 -0.83 24.70 -4.37
C GLY A 408 -0.35 24.72 -5.81
N GLY A 409 -0.53 25.82 -6.52
CA GLY A 409 -0.21 25.91 -7.95
C GLY A 409 1.23 25.54 -8.32
N LYS A 410 2.19 25.71 -7.39
CA LYS A 410 3.63 25.40 -7.61
C LYS A 410 4.08 24.10 -6.94
N THR A 411 3.26 23.46 -6.10
CA THR A 411 3.62 22.29 -5.30
C THR A 411 2.91 21.00 -5.70
N SER A 412 2.25 21.03 -6.84
CA SER A 412 1.57 19.86 -7.40
C SER A 412 2.57 18.74 -7.73
N THR A 413 2.21 17.50 -7.40
CA THR A 413 2.98 16.26 -7.66
C THR A 413 2.42 15.52 -8.88
N ILE A 414 3.13 14.48 -9.35
CA ILE A 414 2.65 13.61 -10.45
C ILE A 414 1.27 13.03 -10.12
N SER A 415 1.07 12.49 -8.91
CA SER A 415 -0.21 11.87 -8.52
C SER A 415 -1.36 12.87 -8.60
N VAL A 416 -1.13 14.12 -8.20
CA VAL A 416 -2.12 15.20 -8.32
C VAL A 416 -2.33 15.60 -9.78
N ALA A 417 -1.25 15.67 -10.59
CA ALA A 417 -1.35 15.98 -12.01
C ALA A 417 -2.18 14.93 -12.75
N ILE A 418 -1.93 13.65 -12.50
CA ILE A 418 -2.73 12.55 -13.05
C ILE A 418 -4.21 12.72 -12.69
N TYR A 419 -4.51 12.96 -11.41
CA TYR A 419 -5.88 13.23 -10.97
C TYR A 419 -6.52 14.37 -11.76
N THR A 420 -5.81 15.49 -11.88
CA THR A 420 -6.31 16.68 -12.59
C THR A 420 -6.53 16.41 -14.08
N GLU A 421 -5.62 15.65 -14.73
CA GLU A 421 -5.76 15.29 -16.15
C GLU A 421 -6.95 14.32 -16.38
N VAL A 422 -7.15 13.36 -15.47
CA VAL A 422 -8.32 12.46 -15.52
C VAL A 422 -9.63 13.26 -15.39
N VAL A 423 -9.70 14.18 -14.43
CA VAL A 423 -10.90 15.04 -14.23
C VAL A 423 -11.15 15.96 -15.43
N ARG A 424 -10.10 16.37 -16.14
CA ARG A 424 -10.19 17.15 -17.39
C ARG A 424 -10.48 16.32 -18.64
N ASN A 425 -10.70 15.01 -18.52
CA ASN A 425 -10.83 14.08 -19.64
C ASN A 425 -9.61 13.99 -20.56
N SER A 426 -8.43 14.40 -20.10
CA SER A 426 -7.16 14.30 -20.83
C SER A 426 -6.48 12.95 -20.55
N PHE A 427 -7.14 11.88 -20.91
CA PHE A 427 -6.74 10.51 -20.55
C PHE A 427 -5.40 10.06 -21.14
N GLY A 428 -5.00 10.59 -22.28
CA GLY A 428 -3.71 10.25 -22.91
C GLY A 428 -2.52 10.83 -22.14
N THR A 429 -2.69 11.96 -21.45
CA THR A 429 -1.66 12.61 -20.63
C THR A 429 -1.67 12.12 -19.16
N ALA A 430 -2.77 11.58 -18.68
CA ALA A 430 -2.92 11.02 -17.34
C ALA A 430 -2.20 9.69 -17.19
#